data_77b151b3a0d415b58c8fd0b83e58659a
#
_entry.id   77b151b3a0d415b58c8fd0b83e58659a
#
_cell.length_a   1.000
_cell.length_b   1.000
_cell.length_c   1.000
_cell.angle_alpha   90.00
_cell.angle_beta   90.00
_cell.angle_gamma   90.00
#
_symmetry.space_group_name_H-M   'P 1'
#
loop_
_entity.id
_entity.type
_entity.pdbx_description
1 polymer ?
#
loop_
_entity_poly.entity_id
_entity_poly.type
_entity_poly.pdbx_seq_one_letter_code
_entity_poly.pdbx_strand_id
1 'polypeptide(L)'
;MTTYTAPVDDMMFLYEKLRNNKSYNELEKYKDVTPDLVKNILEEAAKINQNLILPLAKAGDEHPAVLENGVVRTPPGYKEAYKKYIEDGWTSLSCCLLYTSDAADDQAC
;
A
#
# COMPACT_ATOMS: atom_id res chain seq x y z
N MET A 1 0.01 6.44 23.76
CA MET A 1 -0.38 5.68 22.55
C MET A 1 -0.27 6.57 21.35
N THR A 2 0.48 6.16 20.34
CA THR A 2 0.64 6.94 19.11
C THR A 2 -0.66 6.90 18.30
N THR A 3 -1.15 8.05 17.89
CA THR A 3 -2.30 8.15 17.00
C THR A 3 -1.84 8.58 15.61
N TYR A 4 -2.39 7.97 14.60
CA TYR A 4 -2.13 8.31 13.21
C TYR A 4 -3.43 8.31 12.43
N THR A 5 -3.64 9.36 11.67
CA THR A 5 -4.72 9.44 10.70
C THR A 5 -4.12 9.74 9.33
N ALA A 6 -4.38 8.88 8.37
CA ALA A 6 -3.83 9.07 7.03
C ALA A 6 -4.38 10.35 6.40
N PRO A 7 -3.51 11.24 5.86
CA PRO A 7 -3.93 12.53 5.29
C PRO A 7 -4.47 12.37 3.87
N VAL A 8 -5.58 11.63 3.73
CA VAL A 8 -6.17 11.31 2.41
C VAL A 8 -6.60 12.58 1.66
N ASP A 9 -7.17 13.55 2.36
CA ASP A 9 -7.60 14.81 1.74
C ASP A 9 -6.41 15.61 1.18
N ASP A 10 -5.30 15.66 1.91
CA ASP A 10 -4.08 16.31 1.43
C ASP A 10 -3.49 15.57 0.23
N MET A 11 -3.47 14.23 0.27
CA MET A 11 -3.04 13.41 -0.86
C MET A 11 -3.90 13.65 -2.09
N MET A 12 -5.22 13.71 -1.93
CA MET A 12 -6.14 14.01 -3.03
C MET A 12 -5.94 15.42 -3.59
N PHE A 13 -5.70 16.39 -2.71
CA PHE A 13 -5.40 17.75 -3.15
C PHE A 13 -4.15 17.79 -4.04
N LEU A 14 -3.07 17.14 -3.61
CA LEU A 14 -1.83 17.06 -4.41
C LEU A 14 -2.06 16.32 -5.72
N TYR A 15 -2.79 15.22 -5.67
CA TYR A 15 -3.12 14.43 -6.84
C TYR A 15 -3.92 15.25 -7.88
N GLU A 16 -4.96 15.93 -7.45
CA GLU A 16 -5.84 16.67 -8.36
C GLU A 16 -5.29 18.01 -8.81
N LYS A 17 -4.56 18.72 -7.94
CA LYS A 17 -4.17 20.10 -8.20
C LYS A 17 -2.74 20.29 -8.70
N LEU A 18 -1.79 19.47 -8.23
CA LEU A 18 -0.39 19.61 -8.62
C LEU A 18 -0.02 18.70 -9.80
N ARG A 19 -0.63 17.53 -9.90
CA ARG A 19 -0.29 16.54 -10.92
C ARG A 19 -1.28 16.59 -12.07
N ASN A 20 -1.44 17.50 -12.82
CA ASN A 20 -2.31 17.57 -14.01
C ASN A 20 -2.88 16.21 -14.51
N ASN A 21 -3.66 15.54 -13.67
CA ASN A 21 -4.13 14.16 -13.91
C ASN A 21 -5.05 14.05 -15.13
N LYS A 22 -5.65 15.14 -15.56
CA LYS A 22 -6.47 15.16 -16.78
C LYS A 22 -5.67 14.69 -17.99
N SER A 23 -4.40 15.10 -18.09
CA SER A 23 -3.56 14.67 -19.21
C SER A 23 -3.19 13.18 -19.14
N TYR A 24 -3.08 12.61 -17.95
CA TYR A 24 -2.83 11.17 -17.80
C TYR A 24 -4.07 10.34 -18.16
N ASN A 25 -5.27 10.84 -17.83
CA ASN A 25 -6.50 10.14 -18.13
C ASN A 25 -6.83 10.09 -19.63
N GLU A 26 -6.20 10.94 -20.43
CA GLU A 26 -6.29 10.89 -21.89
C GLU A 26 -5.54 9.70 -22.49
N LEU A 27 -4.60 9.12 -21.72
CA LEU A 27 -3.88 7.93 -22.16
C LEU A 27 -4.77 6.69 -21.99
N GLU A 28 -4.85 5.85 -23.02
CA GLU A 28 -5.69 4.64 -23.03
C GLU A 28 -5.46 3.75 -21.80
N LYS A 29 -4.20 3.61 -21.38
CA LYS A 29 -3.82 2.79 -20.23
C LYS A 29 -4.40 3.29 -18.90
N TYR A 30 -4.65 4.59 -18.78
CA TYR A 30 -5.04 5.22 -17.51
C TYR A 30 -6.43 5.86 -17.56
N LYS A 31 -7.19 5.61 -18.61
CA LYS A 31 -8.53 6.20 -18.79
C LYS A 31 -9.50 5.89 -17.65
N ASP A 32 -9.35 4.71 -17.03
CA ASP A 32 -10.22 4.25 -15.96
C ASP A 32 -9.73 4.68 -14.56
N VAL A 33 -8.58 5.33 -14.47
CA VAL A 33 -8.03 5.82 -13.20
C VAL A 33 -8.66 7.17 -12.86
N THR A 34 -9.89 7.12 -12.36
CA THR A 34 -10.63 8.32 -11.97
C THR A 34 -10.19 8.85 -10.61
N PRO A 35 -10.42 10.14 -10.28
CA PRO A 35 -10.18 10.64 -8.92
C PRO A 35 -10.93 9.87 -7.84
N ASP A 36 -12.17 9.44 -8.11
CA ASP A 36 -12.95 8.64 -7.16
C ASP A 36 -12.29 7.28 -6.89
N LEU A 37 -11.78 6.62 -7.92
CA LEU A 37 -11.06 5.36 -7.75
C LEU A 37 -9.79 5.57 -6.91
N VAL A 38 -9.02 6.60 -7.19
CA VAL A 38 -7.80 6.92 -6.42
C VAL A 38 -8.15 7.19 -4.96
N LYS A 39 -9.20 7.96 -4.70
CA LYS A 39 -9.66 8.24 -3.34
C LYS A 39 -10.04 6.97 -2.60
N ASN A 40 -10.80 6.08 -3.23
CA ASN A 40 -11.18 4.80 -2.64
C ASN A 40 -9.97 3.94 -2.28
N ILE A 41 -8.97 3.88 -3.17
CA ILE A 41 -7.72 3.14 -2.90
C ILE A 41 -6.99 3.74 -1.70
N LEU A 42 -6.88 5.07 -1.62
CA LEU A 42 -6.22 5.75 -0.50
C LEU A 42 -6.98 5.53 0.82
N GLU A 43 -8.30 5.53 0.79
CA GLU A 43 -9.12 5.27 1.99
C GLU A 43 -8.96 3.83 2.48
N GLU A 44 -8.91 2.85 1.58
CA GLU A 44 -8.62 1.45 1.95
C GLU A 44 -7.19 1.29 2.49
N ALA A 45 -6.22 1.94 1.86
CA ALA A 45 -4.84 1.96 2.37
C ALA A 45 -4.77 2.60 3.76
N ALA A 46 -5.53 3.67 3.99
CA ALA A 46 -5.63 4.31 5.30
C ALA A 46 -6.14 3.35 6.37
N LYS A 47 -7.17 2.58 6.07
CA LYS A 47 -7.72 1.58 7.01
C LYS A 47 -6.67 0.54 7.39
N ILE A 48 -5.93 0.01 6.44
CA ILE A 48 -4.87 -0.97 6.70
C ILE A 48 -3.78 -0.37 7.59
N ASN A 49 -3.32 0.82 7.25
CA ASN A 49 -2.26 1.47 8.01
C ASN A 49 -2.70 1.80 9.45
N GLN A 50 -3.93 2.29 9.62
CA GLN A 50 -4.44 2.69 10.92
C GLN A 50 -4.87 1.51 11.78
N ASN A 51 -5.45 0.46 11.20
CA ASN A 51 -6.05 -0.64 11.94
C ASN A 51 -5.16 -1.87 12.05
N LEU A 52 -4.31 -2.13 11.06
CA LEU A 52 -3.45 -3.32 11.03
C LEU A 52 -2.00 -2.99 11.40
N ILE A 53 -1.43 -1.94 10.83
CA ILE A 53 0.00 -1.65 10.97
C ILE A 53 0.30 -0.79 12.20
N LEU A 54 -0.45 0.28 12.42
CA LEU A 54 -0.22 1.18 13.54
C LEU A 54 -0.19 0.47 14.91
N PRO A 55 -1.10 -0.48 15.22
CA PRO A 55 -1.05 -1.19 16.50
C PRO A 55 0.22 -1.98 16.74
N LEU A 56 0.97 -2.32 15.68
CA LEU A 56 2.22 -3.06 15.78
C LEU A 56 3.42 -2.17 16.13
N ALA A 57 3.30 -0.86 16.04
CA ALA A 57 4.41 0.06 16.31
C ALA A 57 4.96 -0.12 17.72
N LYS A 58 4.08 -0.25 18.71
CA LYS A 58 4.47 -0.50 20.10
C LYS A 58 5.16 -1.84 20.27
N ALA A 59 4.60 -2.90 19.68
CA ALA A 59 5.21 -4.23 19.74
C ALA A 59 6.60 -4.26 19.10
N GLY A 60 6.78 -3.55 18.00
CA GLY A 60 8.07 -3.43 17.32
C GLY A 60 9.12 -2.66 18.13
N ASP A 61 8.68 -1.69 18.92
CA ASP A 61 9.57 -0.92 19.81
C ASP A 61 9.96 -1.72 21.07
N GLU A 62 8.98 -2.37 21.70
CA GLU A 62 9.21 -3.16 22.92
C GLU A 62 9.93 -4.49 22.65
N HIS A 63 9.68 -5.10 21.52
CA HIS A 63 10.21 -6.41 21.12
C HIS A 63 10.83 -6.35 19.72
N PRO A 64 11.97 -5.69 19.56
CA PRO A 64 12.58 -5.52 18.23
C PRO A 64 12.99 -6.85 17.60
N ALA A 65 13.25 -6.82 16.31
CA ALA A 65 13.77 -7.98 15.60
C ALA A 65 15.10 -8.43 16.20
N VAL A 66 15.29 -9.75 16.31
CA VAL A 66 16.50 -10.35 16.87
C VAL A 66 17.08 -11.37 15.91
N LEU A 67 18.41 -11.48 15.93
CA LEU A 67 19.14 -12.52 15.19
C LEU A 67 19.51 -13.64 16.16
N GLU A 68 18.97 -14.85 15.92
CA GLU A 68 19.24 -16.04 16.70
C GLU A 68 19.65 -17.20 15.79
N ASN A 69 20.81 -17.78 16.02
CA ASN A 69 21.31 -18.93 15.26
C ASN A 69 21.23 -18.74 13.73
N GLY A 70 21.57 -17.56 13.26
CA GLY A 70 21.55 -17.24 11.82
C GLY A 70 20.15 -16.95 11.25
N VAL A 71 19.12 -16.90 12.10
CA VAL A 71 17.74 -16.62 11.69
C VAL A 71 17.25 -15.32 12.34
N VAL A 72 16.67 -14.44 11.55
CA VAL A 72 16.04 -13.22 12.06
C VAL A 72 14.62 -13.53 12.49
N ARG A 73 14.29 -13.20 13.74
CA ARG A 73 12.92 -13.27 14.26
C ARG A 73 12.33 -11.88 14.28
N THR A 74 11.19 -11.72 13.63
CA THR A 74 10.47 -10.45 13.56
C THR A 74 9.67 -10.19 14.83
N PRO A 75 9.32 -8.90 15.11
CA PRO A 75 8.45 -8.58 16.24
C PRO A 75 7.10 -9.30 16.18
N PRO A 76 6.43 -9.48 17.35
CA PRO A 76 5.12 -10.14 17.39
C PRO A 76 4.10 -9.43 16.49
N GLY A 77 3.34 -10.20 15.72
CA GLY A 77 2.28 -9.71 14.86
C GLY A 77 2.73 -9.23 13.47
N TYR A 78 4.01 -9.00 13.24
CA TYR A 78 4.53 -8.51 11.95
C TYR A 78 4.31 -9.51 10.82
N LYS A 79 4.54 -10.79 11.08
CA LYS A 79 4.38 -11.83 10.07
C LYS A 79 2.93 -11.93 9.58
N GLU A 80 2.00 -11.90 10.50
CA GLU A 80 0.56 -11.98 10.21
C GLU A 80 0.08 -10.73 9.46
N ALA A 81 0.53 -9.55 9.88
CA ALA A 81 0.21 -8.30 9.20
C ALA A 81 0.78 -8.26 7.78
N TYR A 82 2.01 -8.71 7.59
CA TYR A 82 2.63 -8.78 6.27
C TYR A 82 1.90 -9.77 5.35
N LYS A 83 1.51 -10.93 5.89
CA LYS A 83 0.72 -11.90 5.14
C LYS A 83 -0.61 -11.30 4.67
N LYS A 84 -1.33 -10.62 5.55
CA LYS A 84 -2.57 -9.92 5.21
C LYS A 84 -2.35 -8.85 4.15
N TYR A 85 -1.29 -8.09 4.27
CA TYR A 85 -0.91 -7.05 3.31
C TYR A 85 -0.68 -7.62 1.90
N ILE A 86 -0.01 -8.79 1.81
CA ILE A 86 0.20 -9.48 0.54
C ILE A 86 -1.11 -10.06 0.00
N GLU A 87 -1.90 -10.72 0.84
CA GLU A 87 -3.18 -11.33 0.45
C GLU A 87 -4.15 -10.29 -0.12
N ASP A 88 -4.13 -9.08 0.40
CA ASP A 88 -4.95 -7.97 -0.10
C ASP A 88 -4.39 -7.32 -1.40
N GLY A 89 -3.23 -7.76 -1.88
CA GLY A 89 -2.67 -7.34 -3.16
C GLY A 89 -1.89 -6.02 -3.13
N TRP A 90 -1.62 -5.45 -1.95
CA TRP A 90 -0.96 -4.14 -1.85
C TRP A 90 0.47 -4.12 -2.41
N THR A 91 1.18 -5.24 -2.32
CA THR A 91 2.55 -5.35 -2.86
C THR A 91 2.61 -5.27 -4.37
N SER A 92 1.50 -5.56 -5.05
CA SER A 92 1.44 -5.62 -6.50
C SER A 92 1.03 -4.30 -7.16
N LEU A 93 0.66 -3.28 -6.38
CA LEU A 93 0.13 -2.03 -6.90
C LEU A 93 1.11 -1.29 -7.81
N SER A 94 2.39 -1.34 -7.50
CA SER A 94 3.46 -0.71 -8.27
C SER A 94 4.29 -1.69 -9.10
N CYS A 95 3.90 -2.97 -9.10
CA CYS A 95 4.64 -4.00 -9.82
C CYS A 95 4.21 -4.09 -11.29
N CYS A 96 5.07 -4.72 -12.09
CA CYS A 96 4.76 -5.04 -13.47
C CYS A 96 3.53 -5.97 -13.55
N LEU A 97 2.68 -5.75 -14.56
CA LEU A 97 1.48 -6.56 -14.81
C LEU A 97 1.78 -8.07 -14.91
N LEU A 98 2.99 -8.43 -15.34
CA LEU A 98 3.44 -9.82 -15.44
C LEU A 98 3.38 -10.54 -14.09
N TYR A 99 3.52 -9.81 -12.99
CA TYR A 99 3.53 -10.35 -11.62
C TYR A 99 2.24 -10.11 -10.86
N THR A 100 1.29 -9.36 -11.44
CA THR A 100 0.08 -8.93 -10.74
C THR A 100 -1.20 -9.54 -11.29
N SER A 101 -1.15 -10.11 -12.50
CA SER A 101 -2.33 -10.68 -13.16
C SER A 101 -1.93 -11.85 -14.06
N ASP A 102 -2.92 -12.59 -14.55
CA ASP A 102 -2.75 -13.66 -15.52
C ASP A 102 -2.30 -13.16 -16.91
N ALA A 103 -1.97 -11.90 -17.04
CA ALA A 103 -1.42 -11.32 -18.27
C ALA A 103 0.07 -11.68 -18.47
N ALA A 104 0.44 -12.92 -18.14
CA ALA A 104 1.82 -13.41 -18.33
C ALA A 104 2.28 -13.33 -19.78
N ASP A 105 1.34 -13.28 -20.73
CA ASP A 105 1.60 -13.13 -22.16
C ASP A 105 1.74 -11.66 -22.57
N ASP A 106 1.48 -10.73 -21.68
CA ASP A 106 1.56 -9.30 -21.95
C ASP A 106 2.90 -8.75 -21.46
N GLN A 107 3.75 -8.31 -22.36
CA GLN A 107 5.08 -7.77 -22.04
C GLN A 107 5.03 -6.33 -21.56
N ALA A 108 3.97 -5.94 -20.87
CA ALA A 108 3.74 -4.57 -20.41
C ALA A 108 4.41 -4.30 -19.07
N CYS A 109 5.70 -4.23 -19.06
CA CYS A 109 6.45 -3.71 -17.92
C CYS A 109 6.89 -2.27 -18.16
#